data_54fc769784ce692c9c747b47e0e62607
#
_entry.id   54fc769784ce692c9c747b47e0e62607
#
_cell.length_a   1.000
_cell.length_b   1.000
_cell.length_c   1.000
_cell.angle_alpha   90.00
_cell.angle_beta   90.00
_cell.angle_gamma   90.00
#
_symmetry.space_group_name_H-M   'P 1'
#
loop_
_entity.id
_entity.type
_entity.pdbx_description
1 polymer ?
#
loop_
_entity_poly.entity_id
_entity_poly.type
_entity_poly.pdbx_seq_one_letter_code
_entity_poly.pdbx_strand_id
1 'polypeptide(L)'
;MFSREMIHGILLSSGRPELTIYRNEKKHIGYEIRLRINLRADNLEFLLCVQRALADLNIICKVKESESKVRPKPILWVSGVVNVVRVCELMESNYPSSKNQWGTFKEAATMIYRGNHTTQEGFDELLKLKGEI
;
A
#
# COMPACT_ATOMS: atom_id res chain seq x y z
N MET A 1 -11.13 -17.07 11.80
CA MET A 1 -11.14 -15.82 11.03
C MET A 1 -10.10 -14.86 11.60
N PHE A 2 -9.42 -14.14 10.75
CA PHE A 2 -8.39 -13.18 11.20
C PHE A 2 -9.03 -11.93 11.80
N SER A 3 -8.62 -11.59 13.02
CA SER A 3 -9.05 -10.37 13.67
C SER A 3 -8.32 -9.15 13.07
N ARG A 4 -8.80 -7.96 13.41
CA ARG A 4 -8.16 -6.70 13.01
C ARG A 4 -6.69 -6.65 13.46
N GLU A 5 -6.44 -7.08 14.70
CA GLU A 5 -5.10 -7.10 15.29
C GLU A 5 -4.19 -8.09 14.56
N MET A 6 -4.72 -9.23 14.16
CA MET A 6 -3.97 -10.22 13.39
C MET A 6 -3.58 -9.68 12.03
N ILE A 7 -4.50 -9.01 11.34
CA ILE A 7 -4.22 -8.39 10.04
C ILE A 7 -3.14 -7.31 10.21
N HIS A 8 -3.24 -6.50 11.26
CA HIS A 8 -2.21 -5.50 11.56
C HIS A 8 -0.83 -6.17 11.69
N GLY A 9 -0.74 -7.24 12.47
CA GLY A 9 0.52 -7.97 12.66
C GLY A 9 1.06 -8.58 11.38
N ILE A 10 0.18 -9.16 10.56
CA ILE A 10 0.56 -9.76 9.28
C ILE A 10 1.14 -8.69 8.35
N LEU A 11 0.47 -7.56 8.21
CA LEU A 11 0.93 -6.47 7.35
C LEU A 11 2.20 -5.82 7.87
N LEU A 12 2.32 -5.66 9.19
CA LEU A 12 3.51 -5.08 9.80
C LEU A 12 4.74 -5.95 9.54
N SER A 13 4.61 -7.27 9.63
CA SER A 13 5.73 -8.19 9.45
C SER A 13 6.03 -8.50 7.99
N SER A 14 5.02 -8.61 7.14
CA SER A 14 5.17 -9.12 5.77
C SER A 14 4.61 -8.22 4.68
N GLY A 15 3.84 -7.21 5.03
CA GLY A 15 3.32 -6.26 4.06
C GLY A 15 4.42 -5.35 3.54
N ARG A 16 4.35 -5.01 2.24
CA ARG A 16 5.32 -4.13 1.57
C ARG A 16 4.59 -2.95 0.96
N PRO A 17 4.65 -1.77 1.58
CA PRO A 17 4.12 -0.57 0.94
C PRO A 17 5.04 -0.14 -0.19
N GLU A 18 4.45 0.24 -1.31
CA GLU A 18 5.17 0.69 -2.50
C GLU A 18 4.59 1.98 -3.02
N LEU A 19 5.45 2.94 -3.27
CA LEU A 19 5.13 4.17 -3.98
C LEU A 19 5.93 4.16 -5.27
N THR A 20 5.24 4.06 -6.41
CA THR A 20 5.87 4.03 -7.72
C THR A 20 5.54 5.31 -8.46
N ILE A 21 6.55 5.95 -9.02
CA ILE A 21 6.41 7.17 -9.81
C ILE A 21 7.09 6.90 -11.16
N TYR A 22 6.32 7.01 -12.26
CA TYR A 22 6.87 6.82 -13.59
C TYR A 22 6.34 7.88 -14.54
N ARG A 23 7.13 8.16 -15.57
CA ARG A 23 6.79 9.19 -16.55
C ARG A 23 5.54 8.81 -17.33
N ASN A 24 4.61 9.75 -17.44
CA ASN A 24 3.43 9.61 -18.26
C ASN A 24 3.05 10.99 -18.79
N GLU A 25 3.35 11.24 -20.07
CA GLU A 25 3.15 12.54 -20.73
C GLU A 25 1.68 12.94 -20.81
N LYS A 26 0.77 11.99 -20.68
CA LYS A 26 -0.67 12.26 -20.69
C LYS A 26 -1.17 12.87 -19.38
N LYS A 27 -0.38 12.81 -18.32
CA LYS A 27 -0.74 13.38 -17.03
C LYS A 27 -0.31 14.84 -16.97
N HIS A 28 -1.10 15.65 -16.26
CA HIS A 28 -0.84 17.08 -16.09
C HIS A 28 0.57 17.38 -15.59
N ILE A 29 1.04 16.63 -14.60
CA ILE A 29 2.37 16.82 -14.03
C ILE A 29 3.47 16.04 -14.77
N GLY A 30 3.11 15.30 -15.83
CA GLY A 30 4.06 14.50 -16.61
C GLY A 30 4.42 13.17 -15.99
N TYR A 31 3.82 12.80 -14.86
CA TYR A 31 4.10 11.56 -14.15
C TYR A 31 2.83 10.88 -13.68
N GLU A 32 2.88 9.57 -13.60
CA GLU A 32 1.86 8.78 -12.96
C GLU A 32 2.39 8.29 -11.62
N ILE A 33 1.54 8.36 -10.60
CA ILE A 33 1.89 7.97 -9.25
C ILE A 33 1.00 6.81 -8.85
N ARG A 34 1.60 5.73 -8.37
CA ARG A 34 0.88 4.54 -7.98
C ARG A 34 1.22 4.16 -6.55
N LEU A 35 0.18 4.01 -5.73
CA LEU A 35 0.28 3.47 -4.39
C LEU A 35 -0.17 2.02 -4.39
N ARG A 36 0.59 1.16 -3.74
CA ARG A 36 0.27 -0.25 -3.69
C ARG A 36 0.83 -0.86 -2.40
N ILE A 37 0.09 -1.81 -1.83
CA ILE A 37 0.57 -2.58 -0.70
C ILE A 37 0.55 -4.04 -1.13
N ASN A 38 1.70 -4.70 -1.09
CA ASN A 38 1.85 -6.09 -1.49
C ASN A 38 2.02 -7.00 -0.28
N LEU A 39 1.40 -8.16 -0.34
CA LEU A 39 1.61 -9.22 0.65
C LEU A 39 1.82 -10.52 -0.13
N ARG A 40 3.00 -11.11 0.05
CA ARG A 40 3.36 -12.36 -0.60
C ARG A 40 3.39 -13.49 0.42
N ALA A 41 2.99 -14.67 0.00
CA ALA A 41 3.00 -15.88 0.82
C ALA A 41 3.08 -17.11 -0.06
N ASP A 42 3.49 -18.22 0.53
CA ASP A 42 3.55 -19.49 -0.20
C ASP A 42 2.18 -20.13 -0.35
N ASN A 43 1.24 -19.80 0.51
CA ASN A 43 -0.06 -20.44 0.59
C ASN A 43 -1.17 -19.52 0.10
N LEU A 44 -1.82 -19.91 -1.00
CA LEU A 44 -2.93 -19.17 -1.58
C LEU A 44 -4.11 -19.02 -0.61
N GLU A 45 -4.44 -20.11 0.10
CA GLU A 45 -5.57 -20.10 1.03
C GLU A 45 -5.37 -19.07 2.15
N PHE A 46 -4.14 -18.90 2.61
CA PHE A 46 -3.81 -17.87 3.59
C PHE A 46 -4.15 -16.48 3.05
N LEU A 47 -3.73 -16.19 1.82
CA LEU A 47 -4.00 -14.89 1.21
C LEU A 47 -5.48 -14.65 0.96
N LEU A 48 -6.23 -15.70 0.61
CA LEU A 48 -7.68 -15.59 0.45
C LEU A 48 -8.37 -15.29 1.78
N CYS A 49 -7.88 -15.84 2.87
CA CYS A 49 -8.38 -15.52 4.21
C CYS A 49 -8.06 -14.06 4.59
N VAL A 50 -6.88 -13.58 4.27
CA VAL A 50 -6.51 -12.18 4.48
C VAL A 50 -7.39 -11.26 3.64
N GLN A 51 -7.63 -11.61 2.38
CA GLN A 51 -8.50 -10.85 1.49
C GLN A 51 -9.91 -10.69 2.08
N ARG A 52 -10.45 -11.77 2.60
CA ARG A 52 -11.79 -11.76 3.20
C ARG A 52 -11.83 -10.89 4.46
N ALA A 53 -10.80 -10.99 5.30
CA ALA A 53 -10.71 -10.19 6.51
C ALA A 53 -10.59 -8.69 6.18
N LEU A 54 -9.83 -8.34 5.16
CA LEU A 54 -9.73 -6.95 4.69
C LEU A 54 -11.06 -6.45 4.13
N ALA A 55 -11.78 -7.29 3.38
CA ALA A 55 -13.09 -6.92 2.86
C ALA A 55 -14.08 -6.61 3.99
N ASP A 56 -14.01 -7.32 5.09
CA ASP A 56 -14.84 -7.05 6.28
C ASP A 56 -14.51 -5.70 6.90
N LEU A 57 -13.33 -5.15 6.62
CA LEU A 57 -12.91 -3.81 7.06
C LEU A 57 -13.12 -2.77 5.96
N ASN A 58 -13.88 -3.10 4.92
CA ASN A 58 -14.14 -2.24 3.76
C ASN A 58 -12.89 -1.92 2.95
N ILE A 59 -11.91 -2.82 2.95
CA ILE A 59 -10.70 -2.68 2.16
C ILE A 59 -10.73 -3.72 1.06
N ILE A 60 -10.87 -3.26 -0.18
CA ILE A 60 -10.93 -4.14 -1.35
C ILE A 60 -9.50 -4.39 -1.85
N CYS A 61 -9.15 -5.65 -2.01
CA CYS A 61 -7.85 -6.04 -2.52
C CYS A 61 -7.98 -7.17 -3.53
N LYS A 62 -6.88 -7.46 -4.20
CA LYS A 62 -6.82 -8.50 -5.23
C LYS A 62 -5.84 -9.59 -4.83
N VAL A 63 -6.11 -10.81 -5.27
CA VAL A 63 -5.22 -11.95 -5.04
C VAL A 63 -4.96 -12.61 -6.39
N LYS A 64 -3.71 -12.99 -6.61
CA LYS A 64 -3.30 -13.72 -7.80
C LYS A 64 -2.52 -14.96 -7.36
N GLU A 65 -2.83 -16.09 -7.95
CA GLU A 65 -2.21 -17.37 -7.58
C GLU A 65 -0.71 -17.41 -7.89
N SER A 66 -0.31 -16.74 -8.96
CA SER A 66 1.08 -16.63 -9.36
C SER A 66 1.37 -15.20 -9.78
N GLU A 67 2.29 -14.54 -9.11
CA GLU A 67 2.61 -13.14 -9.36
C GLU A 67 3.13 -12.93 -10.78
N SER A 68 4.13 -13.74 -11.19
CA SER A 68 4.73 -13.65 -12.51
C SER A 68 5.50 -14.91 -12.81
N LYS A 69 6.06 -15.02 -14.03
CA LYS A 69 6.93 -16.14 -14.39
C LYS A 69 8.20 -16.16 -13.56
N VAL A 70 8.71 -14.98 -13.18
CA VAL A 70 9.92 -14.85 -12.36
C VAL A 70 9.62 -15.11 -10.90
N ARG A 71 8.43 -14.74 -10.45
CA ARG A 71 7.96 -14.95 -9.07
C ARG A 71 6.66 -15.74 -9.10
N PRO A 72 6.73 -17.07 -9.24
CA PRO A 72 5.54 -17.91 -9.46
C PRO A 72 4.79 -18.26 -8.16
N LYS A 73 4.77 -17.36 -7.19
CA LYS A 73 4.08 -17.56 -5.90
C LYS A 73 2.88 -16.63 -5.78
N PRO A 74 1.93 -16.96 -4.89
CA PRO A 74 0.76 -16.12 -4.70
C PRO A 74 1.09 -14.74 -4.16
N ILE A 75 0.29 -13.76 -4.57
CA ILE A 75 0.40 -12.39 -4.10
C ILE A 75 -0.99 -11.81 -3.87
N LEU A 76 -1.12 -11.04 -2.79
CA LEU A 76 -2.25 -10.18 -2.52
C LEU A 76 -1.77 -8.74 -2.63
N TRP A 77 -2.59 -7.86 -3.23
CA TRP A 77 -2.24 -6.44 -3.23
C TRP A 77 -3.46 -5.56 -3.06
N VAL A 78 -3.23 -4.43 -2.39
CA VAL A 78 -4.17 -3.36 -2.23
C VAL A 78 -3.73 -2.21 -3.13
N SER A 79 -4.63 -1.72 -3.97
CA SER A 79 -4.35 -0.59 -4.86
C SER A 79 -5.50 0.41 -4.81
N GLY A 80 -5.24 1.62 -5.31
CA GLY A 80 -6.19 2.71 -5.23
C GLY A 80 -6.05 3.48 -3.93
N VAL A 81 -6.04 4.81 -4.03
CA VAL A 81 -5.72 5.67 -2.89
C VAL A 81 -6.69 5.47 -1.71
N VAL A 82 -7.97 5.27 -1.98
CA VAL A 82 -8.96 5.09 -0.90
C VAL A 82 -8.69 3.82 -0.10
N ASN A 83 -8.46 2.69 -0.78
CA ASN A 83 -8.16 1.44 -0.10
C ASN A 83 -6.83 1.51 0.64
N VAL A 84 -5.82 2.12 0.03
CA VAL A 84 -4.50 2.28 0.64
C VAL A 84 -4.58 3.14 1.90
N VAL A 85 -5.33 4.24 1.86
CA VAL A 85 -5.53 5.10 3.04
C VAL A 85 -6.20 4.31 4.16
N ARG A 86 -7.19 3.47 3.84
CA ARG A 86 -7.85 2.62 4.85
C ARG A 86 -6.89 1.64 5.50
N VAL A 87 -5.96 1.06 4.72
CA VAL A 87 -4.92 0.20 5.29
C VAL A 87 -4.01 1.02 6.20
N CYS A 88 -3.62 2.21 5.77
CA CYS A 88 -2.77 3.08 6.60
C CYS A 88 -3.43 3.42 7.93
N GLU A 89 -4.75 3.66 7.92
CA GLU A 89 -5.50 3.89 9.14
C GLU A 89 -5.49 2.67 10.06
N LEU A 90 -5.63 1.48 9.48
CA LEU A 90 -5.52 0.23 10.22
C LEU A 90 -4.12 0.06 10.83
N MET A 91 -3.09 0.46 10.09
CA MET A 91 -1.70 0.35 10.56
C MET A 91 -1.33 1.45 11.55
N GLU A 92 -2.17 2.48 11.69
CA GLU A 92 -1.98 3.52 12.70
C GLU A 92 -2.21 2.91 14.07
N SER A 93 -1.13 2.75 14.82
CA SER A 93 -1.17 2.13 16.12
C SER A 93 -0.28 2.90 17.08
N ASN A 94 -0.41 2.61 18.37
CA ASN A 94 0.46 3.15 19.41
C ASN A 94 1.89 2.59 19.32
N TYR A 95 2.17 1.88 18.26
CA TYR A 95 3.50 1.36 17.98
C TYR A 95 4.42 2.53 17.62
N PRO A 96 5.63 2.62 18.16
CA PRO A 96 6.55 3.73 17.85
C PRO A 96 7.08 3.60 16.41
N SER A 97 6.22 3.82 15.48
CA SER A 97 6.46 3.58 14.06
C SER A 97 6.83 4.82 13.27
N SER A 98 7.08 5.95 13.97
CA SER A 98 7.43 7.21 13.33
C SER A 98 8.69 7.11 12.46
N LYS A 99 9.48 6.05 12.63
CA LYS A 99 10.70 5.82 11.86
C LYS A 99 10.58 4.65 10.89
N ASN A 100 9.42 4.00 10.80
CA ASN A 100 9.27 2.91 9.86
C ASN A 100 8.61 3.38 8.57
N GLN A 101 8.72 2.55 7.56
CA GLN A 101 8.20 2.87 6.22
C GLN A 101 6.68 3.09 6.20
N TRP A 102 5.92 2.53 7.15
CA TRP A 102 4.46 2.69 7.19
C TRP A 102 4.05 4.12 7.53
N GLY A 103 4.76 4.77 8.46
CA GLY A 103 4.50 6.16 8.80
C GLY A 103 4.74 7.09 7.61
N THR A 104 5.87 6.93 6.95
CA THR A 104 6.21 7.70 5.75
C THR A 104 5.25 7.43 4.61
N PHE A 105 4.88 6.16 4.41
CA PHE A 105 3.94 5.76 3.38
C PHE A 105 2.55 6.36 3.62
N LYS A 106 2.10 6.40 4.87
CA LYS A 106 0.82 7.04 5.24
C LYS A 106 0.84 8.52 4.89
N GLU A 107 1.94 9.19 5.16
CA GLU A 107 2.10 10.60 4.82
C GLU A 107 1.98 10.83 3.31
N ALA A 108 2.67 10.00 2.52
CA ALA A 108 2.59 10.05 1.05
C ALA A 108 1.17 9.76 0.56
N ALA A 109 0.52 8.73 1.09
CA ALA A 109 -0.84 8.37 0.70
C ALA A 109 -1.83 9.49 1.02
N THR A 110 -1.67 10.15 2.17
CA THR A 110 -2.52 11.27 2.56
C THR A 110 -2.35 12.45 1.61
N MET A 111 -1.11 12.76 1.21
CA MET A 111 -0.85 13.81 0.22
C MET A 111 -1.56 13.53 -1.10
N ILE A 112 -1.49 12.29 -1.57
CA ILE A 112 -2.12 11.90 -2.84
C ILE A 112 -3.65 11.95 -2.70
N TYR A 113 -4.19 11.48 -1.59
CA TYR A 113 -5.62 11.50 -1.32
C TYR A 113 -6.18 12.94 -1.35
N ARG A 114 -5.41 13.89 -0.82
CA ARG A 114 -5.79 15.32 -0.79
C ARG A 114 -5.49 16.05 -2.09
N GLY A 115 -4.85 15.41 -3.07
CA GLY A 115 -4.48 16.03 -4.34
C GLY A 115 -3.28 16.96 -4.25
N ASN A 116 -2.54 16.94 -3.17
CA ASN A 116 -1.39 17.84 -2.97
C ASN A 116 -0.21 17.55 -3.89
N HIS A 117 -0.20 16.38 -4.52
CA HIS A 117 0.86 15.94 -5.45
C HIS A 117 0.73 16.58 -6.84
N THR A 118 -0.33 17.33 -7.11
CA THR A 118 -0.59 17.90 -8.44
C THR A 118 0.16 19.22 -8.69
N THR A 119 0.75 19.81 -7.65
CA THR A 119 1.60 20.98 -7.78
C THR A 119 3.06 20.55 -7.82
N GLN A 120 3.94 21.40 -8.39
CA GLN A 120 5.37 21.12 -8.42
C GLN A 120 5.94 20.96 -7.01
N GLU A 121 5.55 21.85 -6.12
CA GLU A 121 6.01 21.83 -4.72
C GLU A 121 5.56 20.54 -4.00
N GLY A 122 4.29 20.17 -4.16
CA GLY A 122 3.76 18.94 -3.58
C GLY A 122 4.40 17.70 -4.18
N PHE A 123 4.64 17.69 -5.48
CA PHE A 123 5.32 16.60 -6.16
C PHE A 123 6.76 16.43 -5.65
N ASP A 124 7.49 17.53 -5.46
CA ASP A 124 8.85 17.48 -4.93
C ASP A 124 8.87 16.92 -3.51
N GLU A 125 7.90 17.27 -2.68
CA GLU A 125 7.75 16.70 -1.34
C GLU A 125 7.49 15.21 -1.40
N LEU A 126 6.64 14.77 -2.32
CA LEU A 126 6.34 13.35 -2.52
C LEU A 126 7.59 12.56 -2.93
N LEU A 127 8.45 13.14 -3.77
CA LEU A 127 9.71 12.51 -4.16
C LEU A 127 10.63 12.29 -2.95
N LYS A 128 10.65 13.23 -2.02
CA LYS A 128 11.42 13.08 -0.78
C LYS A 128 10.88 11.92 0.04
N LEU A 129 9.56 11.85 0.22
CA LEU A 129 8.93 10.78 0.98
C LEU A 129 9.20 9.42 0.33
N LYS A 130 9.18 9.35 -0.99
CA LYS A 130 9.49 8.13 -1.72
C LYS A 130 10.89 7.61 -1.38
N GLY A 131 11.85 8.48 -1.24
CA GLY A 131 13.22 8.11 -0.89
C GLY A 131 13.36 7.52 0.51
N GLU A 132 12.37 7.73 1.37
CA GLU A 132 12.37 7.26 2.76
C GLU A 132 11.56 5.98 2.99
N ILE A 133 10.83 5.53 1.99
CA ILE A 133 9.98 4.33 2.10
C ILE A 133 10.76 3.01 1.93
#